data_6670aeee5af449bc076d0f1ce5002595
#
_entry.id   6670aeee5af449bc076d0f1ce5002595
#
_cell.length_a   1.000
_cell.length_b   1.000
_cell.length_c   1.000
_cell.angle_alpha   90.00
_cell.angle_beta   90.00
_cell.angle_gamma   90.00
#
_symmetry.space_group_name_H-M   'P 1'
#
loop_
_entity.id
_entity.type
_entity.pdbx_description
1 polymer ?
#
loop_
_entity_poly.entity_id
_entity_poly.type
_entity_poly.pdbx_seq_one_letter_code
_entity_poly.pdbx_strand_id
1 'polypeptide(L)'
;MSETKQCKYCKEEIAYDAKICPNCRKKQKSKKRMVFVIVLIIIIVGAASVAIGSKETSGKLGSGKSSSSSEKSKYYTVGEYVEKNDVKVSFISIKNKNGSGFFKPQSGNTFVYAEFEIENNSDSELSISSIICFDSYFDGYSASISASAMADENFSGLDGTISPGKKIKGVIPLEAPSGWKEFEVKVTPDFWNSDGIIFKATSEQAK
;
A
#
# COMPACT_ATOMS: atom_id res chain seq x y z
N MET A 1 23.65 37.44 -6.84
CA MET A 1 22.98 36.76 -7.97
C MET A 1 22.11 35.67 -7.37
N SER A 2 20.78 35.74 -7.55
CA SER A 2 19.87 34.71 -7.03
C SER A 2 20.00 33.46 -7.90
N GLU A 3 20.32 32.34 -7.30
CA GLU A 3 20.41 31.04 -8.01
C GLU A 3 19.04 30.64 -8.53
N THR A 4 18.98 30.20 -9.79
CA THR A 4 17.77 29.68 -10.43
C THR A 4 17.88 28.19 -10.70
N LYS A 5 16.76 27.51 -10.89
CA LYS A 5 16.66 26.12 -11.37
C LYS A 5 15.56 25.99 -12.41
N GLN A 6 15.66 24.99 -13.27
CA GLN A 6 14.57 24.67 -14.21
C GLN A 6 13.46 23.83 -13.54
N CYS A 7 12.22 24.19 -13.80
CA CYS A 7 11.06 23.40 -13.40
C CYS A 7 11.08 22.03 -14.07
N LYS A 8 10.91 20.96 -13.30
CA LYS A 8 10.89 19.58 -13.83
C LYS A 8 9.76 19.34 -14.87
N TYR A 9 8.66 20.09 -14.78
CA TYR A 9 7.46 19.85 -15.59
C TYR A 9 7.34 20.76 -16.81
N CYS A 10 7.48 22.08 -16.64
CA CYS A 10 7.33 23.03 -17.76
C CYS A 10 8.66 23.59 -18.30
N LYS A 11 9.82 23.19 -17.69
CA LYS A 11 11.18 23.62 -18.06
C LYS A 11 11.47 25.12 -17.89
N GLU A 12 10.55 25.90 -17.37
CA GLU A 12 10.70 27.31 -17.08
C GLU A 12 11.71 27.54 -15.94
N GLU A 13 12.45 28.64 -15.99
CA GLU A 13 13.35 29.02 -14.91
C GLU A 13 12.58 29.57 -13.70
N ILE A 14 12.89 29.03 -12.54
CA ILE A 14 12.27 29.38 -11.26
C ILE A 14 13.33 29.58 -10.19
N ALA A 15 13.01 30.28 -9.09
CA ALA A 15 13.93 30.46 -7.97
C ALA A 15 14.37 29.10 -7.45
N TYR A 16 15.66 28.98 -7.06
CA TYR A 16 16.27 27.70 -6.65
C TYR A 16 15.53 27.05 -5.48
N ASP A 17 15.03 27.82 -4.54
CA ASP A 17 14.30 27.41 -3.35
C ASP A 17 12.79 27.25 -3.57
N ALA A 18 12.26 27.58 -4.76
CA ALA A 18 10.84 27.50 -5.04
C ALA A 18 10.29 26.09 -4.85
N LYS A 19 9.33 25.94 -3.94
CA LYS A 19 8.61 24.70 -3.66
C LYS A 19 7.50 24.41 -4.66
N ILE A 20 6.95 25.46 -5.29
CA ILE A 20 5.90 25.40 -6.30
C ILE A 20 6.35 26.23 -7.50
N CYS A 21 6.15 25.74 -8.71
CA CYS A 21 6.43 26.50 -9.91
C CYS A 21 5.36 27.58 -10.11
N PRO A 22 5.72 28.86 -10.25
CA PRO A 22 4.74 29.94 -10.46
C PRO A 22 3.99 29.82 -11.80
N ASN A 23 4.61 29.19 -12.80
CA ASN A 23 4.05 29.05 -14.15
C ASN A 23 3.06 27.85 -14.23
N CYS A 24 3.52 26.63 -13.92
CA CYS A 24 2.67 25.42 -14.05
C CYS A 24 2.03 24.96 -12.72
N ARG A 25 2.27 25.65 -11.62
CA ARG A 25 1.75 25.41 -10.27
C ARG A 25 2.05 24.01 -9.69
N LYS A 26 2.96 23.24 -10.31
CA LYS A 26 3.35 21.93 -9.80
C LYS A 26 4.45 22.03 -8.74
N LYS A 27 4.36 21.19 -7.69
CA LYS A 27 5.34 21.13 -6.61
C LYS A 27 6.70 20.64 -7.11
N GLN A 28 7.78 21.25 -6.63
CA GLN A 28 9.17 20.88 -6.94
C GLN A 28 9.76 20.10 -5.78
N LYS A 29 10.34 18.91 -6.05
CA LYS A 29 11.02 18.11 -5.02
C LYS A 29 12.27 18.83 -4.52
N SER A 30 12.40 19.03 -3.22
CA SER A 30 13.56 19.64 -2.59
C SER A 30 14.74 18.66 -2.59
N LYS A 31 15.89 19.06 -3.16
CA LYS A 31 17.13 18.27 -3.12
C LYS A 31 17.71 18.10 -1.71
N LYS A 32 17.28 18.90 -0.71
CA LYS A 32 17.78 18.82 0.67
C LYS A 32 17.57 17.45 1.33
N ARG A 33 16.47 16.73 1.02
CA ARG A 33 16.26 15.37 1.54
C ARG A 33 17.26 14.35 0.98
N MET A 34 17.67 14.49 -0.28
CA MET A 34 18.61 13.55 -0.90
C MET A 34 20.03 13.69 -0.33
N VAL A 35 20.47 14.91 -0.01
CA VAL A 35 21.77 15.17 0.61
C VAL A 35 21.83 14.61 2.03
N PHE A 36 20.74 14.74 2.82
CA PHE A 36 20.67 14.19 4.18
C PHE A 36 20.78 12.66 4.19
N VAL A 37 20.11 11.98 3.26
CA VAL A 37 20.17 10.51 3.12
C VAL A 37 21.58 10.06 2.74
N ILE A 38 22.24 10.75 1.81
CA ILE A 38 23.61 10.42 1.39
C ILE A 38 24.62 10.62 2.54
N VAL A 39 24.50 11.70 3.31
CA VAL A 39 25.35 11.96 4.49
C VAL A 39 25.14 10.90 5.57
N LEU A 40 23.90 10.47 5.80
CA LEU A 40 23.58 9.41 6.77
C LEU A 40 24.17 8.04 6.35
N ILE A 41 24.12 7.72 5.06
CA ILE A 41 24.73 6.48 4.51
C ILE A 41 26.25 6.50 4.65
N ILE A 42 26.91 7.64 4.42
CA ILE A 42 28.37 7.76 4.56
C ILE A 42 28.81 7.59 6.03
N ILE A 43 28.02 8.09 7.00
CA ILE A 43 28.29 7.91 8.43
C ILE A 43 28.16 6.44 8.84
N ILE A 44 27.16 5.71 8.31
CA ILE A 44 26.94 4.29 8.62
C ILE A 44 28.05 3.40 8.02
N VAL A 45 28.53 3.72 6.81
CA VAL A 45 29.62 2.96 6.15
C VAL A 45 30.99 3.27 6.77
N GLY A 46 31.20 4.50 7.27
CA GLY A 46 32.44 4.91 7.93
C GLY A 46 32.66 4.29 9.32
N ALA A 47 31.62 3.81 9.99
CA ALA A 47 31.71 3.20 11.33
C ALA A 47 32.03 1.70 11.33
N ALA A 48 32.10 1.05 10.15
CA ALA A 48 32.29 -0.40 10.04
C ALA A 48 33.76 -0.84 9.82
N SER A 49 34.74 0.05 9.90
CA SER A 49 36.12 -0.25 9.49
C SER A 49 37.15 -0.33 10.63
N VAL A 50 36.77 -0.58 11.87
CA VAL A 50 37.77 -0.85 12.93
C VAL A 50 37.23 -1.92 13.87
N ALA A 51 37.51 -3.19 13.62
CA ALA A 51 37.78 -4.23 14.61
C ALA A 51 38.05 -5.59 13.92
N ILE A 52 39.29 -5.86 13.60
CA ILE A 52 39.81 -7.22 13.43
C ILE A 52 40.58 -7.55 14.71
N GLY A 53 40.10 -8.52 15.45
CA GLY A 53 40.77 -9.02 16.66
C GLY A 53 40.04 -10.22 17.23
N SER A 54 40.63 -11.39 16.99
CA SER A 54 40.20 -12.71 17.38
C SER A 54 39.99 -12.90 18.90
N LYS A 55 38.95 -13.64 19.32
CA LYS A 55 39.09 -14.84 20.15
C LYS A 55 37.77 -15.52 20.49
N GLU A 56 37.76 -16.83 20.38
CA GLU A 56 36.68 -17.75 20.78
C GLU A 56 36.35 -17.66 22.28
N THR A 57 35.11 -17.88 22.64
CA THR A 57 34.65 -18.82 23.66
C THR A 57 33.12 -18.78 23.82
N SER A 58 32.55 -19.91 23.64
CA SER A 58 31.29 -20.54 24.16
C SER A 58 30.39 -19.74 25.09
N GLY A 59 29.06 -19.78 24.77
CA GLY A 59 28.06 -19.78 25.83
C GLY A 59 26.75 -19.06 25.60
N LYS A 60 25.71 -19.79 25.25
CA LYS A 60 24.33 -19.75 25.75
C LYS A 60 23.35 -18.70 25.22
N LEU A 61 22.41 -19.20 24.47
CA LEU A 61 20.95 -18.91 24.36
C LEU A 61 20.46 -17.54 24.85
N GLY A 62 20.02 -16.74 23.87
CA GLY A 62 19.14 -15.59 24.07
C GLY A 62 18.36 -15.39 22.79
N SER A 63 17.05 -15.68 22.83
CA SER A 63 16.13 -15.51 21.70
C SER A 63 16.09 -14.04 21.29
N GLY A 64 16.79 -13.70 20.24
CA GLY A 64 16.76 -12.40 19.59
C GLY A 64 16.28 -12.60 18.16
N LYS A 65 15.10 -12.08 17.86
CA LYS A 65 14.44 -12.12 16.57
C LYS A 65 15.40 -11.57 15.50
N SER A 66 16.05 -12.46 14.79
CA SER A 66 16.92 -12.16 13.65
C SER A 66 16.05 -11.60 12.53
N SER A 67 16.19 -10.32 12.23
CA SER A 67 15.75 -9.75 10.97
C SER A 67 16.68 -10.27 9.87
N SER A 68 16.35 -11.42 9.31
CA SER A 68 16.95 -11.85 8.06
C SER A 68 16.53 -10.85 6.97
N SER A 69 17.50 -10.27 6.29
CA SER A 69 17.32 -9.59 5.01
C SER A 69 16.93 -10.63 3.95
N SER A 70 15.66 -11.08 3.98
CA SER A 70 15.06 -11.77 2.86
C SER A 70 14.71 -10.76 1.79
N GLU A 71 14.90 -11.09 0.54
CA GLU A 71 14.39 -10.36 -0.61
C GLU A 71 12.96 -9.91 -0.31
N LYS A 72 12.73 -8.60 -0.38
CA LYS A 72 11.45 -7.97 -0.03
C LYS A 72 10.38 -8.64 -0.88
N SER A 73 9.52 -9.43 -0.27
CA SER A 73 8.43 -10.12 -0.94
C SER A 73 7.66 -9.11 -1.79
N LYS A 74 7.41 -9.47 -3.04
CA LYS A 74 6.77 -8.61 -4.03
C LYS A 74 5.30 -8.31 -3.69
N TYR A 75 4.81 -8.81 -2.56
CA TYR A 75 3.42 -8.68 -2.08
C TYR A 75 3.36 -8.62 -0.54
N TYR A 76 2.24 -8.17 -0.04
CA TYR A 76 1.89 -8.07 1.39
C TYR A 76 0.70 -8.98 1.70
N THR A 77 0.46 -9.32 2.97
CA THR A 77 -0.62 -10.23 3.36
C THR A 77 -1.58 -9.61 4.38
N VAL A 78 -2.62 -10.34 4.75
CA VAL A 78 -3.61 -9.93 5.76
C VAL A 78 -2.91 -9.54 7.07
N GLY A 79 -3.29 -8.40 7.63
CA GLY A 79 -2.70 -7.81 8.84
C GLY A 79 -1.48 -6.92 8.55
N GLU A 80 -0.98 -6.88 7.33
CA GLU A 80 0.13 -6.02 6.94
C GLU A 80 -0.35 -4.70 6.32
N TYR A 81 0.55 -3.73 6.32
CA TYR A 81 0.35 -2.45 5.65
C TYR A 81 1.59 -2.05 4.87
N VAL A 82 1.39 -1.14 3.93
CA VAL A 82 2.48 -0.49 3.19
C VAL A 82 2.17 1.00 3.07
N GLU A 83 3.21 1.80 3.16
CA GLU A 83 3.13 3.24 2.93
C GLU A 83 3.97 3.60 1.70
N LYS A 84 3.34 4.25 0.72
CA LYS A 84 3.96 4.68 -0.52
C LYS A 84 3.39 6.03 -0.94
N ASN A 85 4.27 6.98 -1.26
CA ASN A 85 3.88 8.34 -1.68
C ASN A 85 2.94 9.06 -0.68
N ASP A 86 3.19 8.89 0.62
CA ASP A 86 2.40 9.46 1.71
C ASP A 86 0.95 8.91 1.77
N VAL A 87 0.70 7.73 1.17
CA VAL A 87 -0.55 6.97 1.32
C VAL A 87 -0.24 5.63 1.96
N LYS A 88 -0.89 5.34 3.09
CA LYS A 88 -0.78 4.06 3.78
C LYS A 88 -1.99 3.20 3.46
N VAL A 89 -1.74 1.99 3.00
CA VAL A 89 -2.77 0.98 2.71
C VAL A 89 -2.56 -0.21 3.62
N SER A 90 -3.60 -0.60 4.36
CA SER A 90 -3.60 -1.73 5.28
C SER A 90 -4.62 -2.77 4.83
N PHE A 91 -4.22 -4.03 4.70
CA PHE A 91 -5.13 -5.14 4.47
C PHE A 91 -5.56 -5.72 5.81
N ILE A 92 -6.76 -5.39 6.28
CA ILE A 92 -7.22 -5.66 7.64
C ILE A 92 -7.69 -7.10 7.82
N SER A 93 -8.60 -7.56 6.95
CA SER A 93 -9.19 -8.89 7.05
C SER A 93 -9.76 -9.34 5.71
N ILE A 94 -9.97 -10.66 5.60
CA ILE A 94 -10.73 -11.29 4.51
C ILE A 94 -11.70 -12.28 5.13
N LYS A 95 -12.95 -12.35 4.63
CA LYS A 95 -14.00 -13.23 5.17
C LYS A 95 -14.82 -13.84 4.06
N ASN A 96 -15.16 -15.12 4.22
CA ASN A 96 -16.16 -15.80 3.40
C ASN A 96 -17.55 -15.66 4.04
N LYS A 97 -18.57 -15.48 3.22
CA LYS A 97 -19.98 -15.48 3.66
C LYS A 97 -20.88 -16.18 2.64
N ASN A 98 -21.93 -16.82 3.12
CA ASN A 98 -22.91 -17.50 2.27
C ASN A 98 -24.07 -16.59 1.83
N GLY A 99 -24.02 -15.31 2.21
CA GLY A 99 -25.10 -14.36 1.99
C GLY A 99 -26.33 -14.64 2.85
N SER A 100 -27.31 -13.74 2.82
CA SER A 100 -28.55 -13.84 3.60
C SER A 100 -29.79 -13.57 2.76
N GLY A 101 -30.92 -14.19 3.13
CA GLY A 101 -32.21 -13.94 2.49
C GLY A 101 -32.18 -14.13 0.97
N PHE A 102 -32.46 -13.04 0.24
CA PHE A 102 -32.49 -13.00 -1.21
C PHE A 102 -31.09 -12.75 -1.83
N PHE A 103 -30.15 -12.27 -1.03
CA PHE A 103 -28.80 -11.95 -1.49
C PHE A 103 -27.87 -13.11 -1.20
N LYS A 104 -27.81 -14.02 -2.16
CA LYS A 104 -26.96 -15.22 -2.10
C LYS A 104 -25.97 -15.23 -3.26
N PRO A 105 -24.77 -15.81 -3.07
CA PRO A 105 -23.87 -16.06 -4.17
C PRO A 105 -24.49 -17.04 -5.15
N GLN A 106 -23.98 -17.05 -6.38
CA GLN A 106 -24.36 -18.04 -7.38
C GLN A 106 -24.02 -19.45 -6.87
N SER A 107 -24.74 -20.46 -7.40
CA SER A 107 -24.49 -21.85 -7.04
C SER A 107 -23.03 -22.24 -7.27
N GLY A 108 -22.37 -22.78 -6.25
CA GLY A 108 -20.95 -23.13 -6.28
C GLY A 108 -20.01 -22.00 -5.87
N ASN A 109 -20.52 -20.79 -5.58
CA ASN A 109 -19.75 -19.63 -5.17
C ASN A 109 -19.94 -19.30 -3.68
N THR A 110 -19.13 -18.41 -3.19
CA THR A 110 -19.22 -17.74 -1.88
C THR A 110 -18.97 -16.24 -2.04
N PHE A 111 -19.57 -15.42 -1.19
CA PHE A 111 -19.16 -14.03 -1.09
C PHE A 111 -17.84 -13.93 -0.33
N VAL A 112 -16.95 -13.02 -0.79
CA VAL A 112 -15.68 -12.73 -0.15
C VAL A 112 -15.62 -11.23 0.13
N TYR A 113 -15.39 -10.89 1.40
CA TYR A 113 -15.30 -9.52 1.88
C TYR A 113 -13.85 -9.22 2.28
N ALA A 114 -13.14 -8.46 1.46
CA ALA A 114 -11.79 -8.01 1.73
C ALA A 114 -11.82 -6.60 2.34
N GLU A 115 -11.39 -6.45 3.59
CA GLU A 115 -11.43 -5.20 4.36
C GLU A 115 -10.10 -4.48 4.30
N PHE A 116 -10.13 -3.20 3.92
CA PHE A 116 -8.96 -2.32 3.84
C PHE A 116 -9.15 -1.05 4.66
N GLU A 117 -8.05 -0.47 5.12
CA GLU A 117 -7.97 0.90 5.62
C GLU A 117 -6.95 1.66 4.77
N ILE A 118 -7.32 2.86 4.31
CA ILE A 118 -6.45 3.75 3.55
C ILE A 118 -6.34 5.06 4.32
N GLU A 119 -5.12 5.47 4.63
CA GLU A 119 -4.78 6.70 5.34
C GLU A 119 -4.03 7.63 4.39
N ASN A 120 -4.51 8.86 4.29
CA ASN A 120 -3.92 9.89 3.45
C ASN A 120 -2.98 10.78 4.29
N ASN A 121 -1.69 10.47 4.26
CA ASN A 121 -0.63 11.25 4.93
C ASN A 121 -0.05 12.34 4.02
N SER A 122 -0.64 12.56 2.83
CA SER A 122 -0.24 13.62 1.91
C SER A 122 -0.90 14.95 2.31
N ASP A 123 -0.49 16.03 1.66
CA ASP A 123 -1.08 17.37 1.84
C ASP A 123 -2.15 17.72 0.76
N SER A 124 -2.64 16.71 0.03
CA SER A 124 -3.69 16.84 -1.00
C SER A 124 -4.82 15.84 -0.75
N GLU A 125 -6.01 16.14 -1.22
CA GLU A 125 -7.12 15.19 -1.18
C GLU A 125 -6.83 13.96 -2.05
N LEU A 126 -7.24 12.79 -1.56
CA LEU A 126 -7.11 11.50 -2.22
C LEU A 126 -8.50 10.92 -2.48
N SER A 127 -8.84 10.70 -3.74
CA SER A 127 -10.10 10.05 -4.11
C SER A 127 -9.88 8.56 -4.30
N ILE A 128 -10.67 7.76 -3.59
CA ILE A 128 -10.65 6.30 -3.67
C ILE A 128 -11.95 5.81 -4.29
N SER A 129 -11.83 4.84 -5.17
CA SER A 129 -12.96 4.08 -5.71
C SER A 129 -12.64 2.60 -5.70
N SER A 130 -13.52 1.81 -5.10
CA SER A 130 -13.38 0.35 -5.03
C SER A 130 -13.35 -0.30 -6.42
N ILE A 131 -14.00 0.32 -7.43
CA ILE A 131 -14.03 -0.18 -8.81
C ILE A 131 -12.75 0.14 -9.58
N ILE A 132 -12.14 1.32 -9.31
CA ILE A 132 -11.02 1.83 -10.12
C ILE A 132 -9.67 1.52 -9.46
N CYS A 133 -9.63 1.59 -8.12
CA CYS A 133 -8.38 1.48 -7.37
C CYS A 133 -7.98 0.04 -7.01
N PHE A 134 -8.85 -0.96 -7.27
CA PHE A 134 -8.64 -2.33 -6.82
C PHE A 134 -8.86 -3.33 -7.95
N ASP A 135 -7.79 -3.94 -8.45
CA ASP A 135 -7.85 -5.06 -9.38
C ASP A 135 -7.75 -6.37 -8.58
N SER A 136 -8.84 -7.13 -8.50
CA SER A 136 -8.96 -8.34 -7.68
C SER A 136 -8.92 -9.62 -8.52
N TYR A 137 -8.32 -10.68 -7.97
CA TYR A 137 -8.18 -11.97 -8.62
C TYR A 137 -8.38 -13.11 -7.61
N PHE A 138 -9.02 -14.20 -8.03
CA PHE A 138 -9.04 -15.48 -7.32
C PHE A 138 -8.40 -16.57 -8.21
N ASP A 139 -7.39 -17.24 -7.67
CA ASP A 139 -6.64 -18.29 -8.38
C ASP A 139 -6.15 -17.83 -9.79
N GLY A 140 -5.79 -16.55 -9.92
CA GLY A 140 -5.34 -15.91 -11.15
C GLY A 140 -6.46 -15.43 -12.09
N TYR A 141 -7.73 -15.64 -11.76
CA TYR A 141 -8.87 -15.15 -12.54
C TYR A 141 -9.39 -13.83 -11.99
N SER A 142 -9.63 -12.86 -12.88
CA SER A 142 -10.15 -11.54 -12.51
C SER A 142 -11.52 -11.67 -11.84
N ALA A 143 -11.70 -10.93 -10.75
CA ALA A 143 -12.94 -10.84 -10.00
C ALA A 143 -13.45 -9.40 -9.98
N SER A 144 -14.75 -9.23 -10.16
CA SER A 144 -15.43 -7.94 -10.08
C SER A 144 -16.21 -7.82 -8.79
N ILE A 145 -16.52 -6.58 -8.39
CA ILE A 145 -17.42 -6.30 -7.29
C ILE A 145 -18.76 -6.96 -7.55
N SER A 146 -19.28 -7.70 -6.57
CA SER A 146 -20.57 -8.35 -6.63
C SER A 146 -21.69 -7.45 -6.10
N ALA A 147 -22.63 -7.08 -6.97
CA ALA A 147 -23.81 -6.30 -6.56
C ALA A 147 -24.67 -7.02 -5.50
N SER A 148 -24.75 -8.37 -5.58
CA SER A 148 -25.45 -9.17 -4.58
C SER A 148 -24.74 -9.14 -3.22
N ALA A 149 -23.40 -9.22 -3.23
CA ALA A 149 -22.60 -9.07 -2.01
C ALA A 149 -22.70 -7.65 -1.42
N MET A 150 -22.84 -6.62 -2.25
CA MET A 150 -23.08 -5.24 -1.80
C MET A 150 -24.39 -5.10 -1.03
N ALA A 151 -25.41 -5.86 -1.39
CA ALA A 151 -26.74 -5.81 -0.77
C ALA A 151 -26.85 -6.69 0.48
N ASP A 152 -25.88 -7.57 0.74
CA ASP A 152 -25.79 -8.43 1.92
C ASP A 152 -25.17 -7.65 3.09
N GLU A 153 -26.00 -7.00 3.87
CA GLU A 153 -25.72 -6.34 5.17
C GLU A 153 -24.45 -5.47 5.38
N ASN A 154 -24.69 -4.28 5.93
CA ASN A 154 -23.85 -3.45 6.81
C ASN A 154 -22.33 -3.42 6.54
N PHE A 155 -21.91 -3.26 5.30
CA PHE A 155 -20.52 -2.91 5.07
C PHE A 155 -20.38 -1.42 4.70
N SER A 156 -19.29 -0.81 5.15
CA SER A 156 -18.86 0.49 4.63
C SER A 156 -18.06 0.26 3.36
N GLY A 157 -18.43 0.91 2.26
CA GLY A 157 -17.64 0.88 1.03
C GLY A 157 -16.32 1.66 1.17
N LEU A 158 -15.42 1.40 0.23
CA LEU A 158 -14.13 2.11 0.10
C LEU A 158 -14.21 3.26 -0.92
N ASP A 159 -15.37 3.86 -1.10
CA ASP A 159 -15.57 4.91 -2.09
C ASP A 159 -15.72 6.27 -1.41
N GLY A 160 -14.92 7.24 -1.84
CA GLY A 160 -14.97 8.59 -1.29
C GLY A 160 -13.66 9.37 -1.42
N THR A 161 -13.68 10.60 -0.90
CA THR A 161 -12.51 11.48 -0.84
C THR A 161 -11.96 11.53 0.58
N ILE A 162 -10.65 11.32 0.72
CA ILE A 162 -9.93 11.34 1.98
C ILE A 162 -9.12 12.63 2.04
N SER A 163 -9.49 13.53 2.94
CA SER A 163 -8.72 14.77 3.18
C SER A 163 -7.37 14.47 3.84
N PRO A 164 -6.38 15.39 3.76
CA PRO A 164 -5.11 15.26 4.41
C PRO A 164 -5.20 14.86 5.90
N GLY A 165 -4.43 13.87 6.30
CA GLY A 165 -4.41 13.33 7.67
C GLY A 165 -5.66 12.55 8.06
N LYS A 166 -6.53 12.21 7.11
CA LYS A 166 -7.74 11.40 7.35
C LYS A 166 -7.62 10.03 6.72
N LYS A 167 -8.55 9.15 7.06
CA LYS A 167 -8.59 7.77 6.56
C LYS A 167 -9.99 7.31 6.25
N ILE A 168 -10.09 6.33 5.38
CA ILE A 168 -11.29 5.56 5.09
C ILE A 168 -11.04 4.10 5.43
N LYS A 169 -12.03 3.43 5.97
CA LYS A 169 -12.02 2.01 6.21
C LYS A 169 -13.27 1.40 5.59
N GLY A 170 -13.12 0.32 4.84
CA GLY A 170 -14.25 -0.30 4.17
C GLY A 170 -13.90 -1.63 3.56
N VAL A 171 -14.86 -2.19 2.87
CA VAL A 171 -14.83 -3.55 2.34
C VAL A 171 -15.00 -3.53 0.83
N ILE A 172 -14.28 -4.44 0.16
CA ILE A 172 -14.51 -4.79 -1.24
C ILE A 172 -15.36 -6.06 -1.24
N PRO A 173 -16.63 -5.99 -1.65
CA PRO A 173 -17.52 -7.14 -1.72
C PRO A 173 -17.33 -7.88 -3.05
N LEU A 174 -16.85 -9.10 -2.99
CA LEU A 174 -16.53 -9.94 -4.15
C LEU A 174 -17.35 -11.23 -4.11
N GLU A 175 -17.34 -11.94 -5.22
CA GLU A 175 -17.87 -13.30 -5.33
C GLU A 175 -16.82 -14.20 -5.98
N ALA A 176 -16.58 -15.37 -5.40
CA ALA A 176 -15.57 -16.33 -5.81
C ALA A 176 -16.11 -17.77 -5.77
N PRO A 177 -15.51 -18.71 -6.52
CA PRO A 177 -15.78 -20.14 -6.33
C PRO A 177 -15.57 -20.56 -4.87
N SER A 178 -16.46 -21.36 -4.30
CA SER A 178 -16.38 -21.78 -2.88
C SER A 178 -15.09 -22.50 -2.49
N GLY A 179 -14.34 -23.01 -3.45
CA GLY A 179 -13.06 -23.70 -3.25
C GLY A 179 -11.84 -22.88 -3.62
N TRP A 180 -11.95 -21.54 -3.75
CA TRP A 180 -10.80 -20.69 -4.07
C TRP A 180 -9.65 -20.89 -3.07
N LYS A 181 -8.41 -20.70 -3.52
CA LYS A 181 -7.19 -20.94 -2.71
C LYS A 181 -6.40 -19.68 -2.47
N GLU A 182 -6.18 -18.87 -3.50
CA GLU A 182 -5.42 -17.62 -3.44
C GLU A 182 -6.30 -16.44 -3.87
N PHE A 183 -6.31 -15.41 -3.06
CA PHE A 183 -6.79 -14.08 -3.38
C PHE A 183 -5.60 -13.16 -3.61
N GLU A 184 -5.61 -12.44 -4.70
CA GLU A 184 -4.66 -11.37 -5.00
C GLU A 184 -5.42 -10.09 -5.30
N VAL A 185 -4.95 -8.97 -4.79
CA VAL A 185 -5.47 -7.66 -5.14
C VAL A 185 -4.35 -6.67 -5.35
N LYS A 186 -4.39 -6.00 -6.49
CA LYS A 186 -3.54 -4.85 -6.77
C LYS A 186 -4.29 -3.58 -6.40
N VAL A 187 -3.76 -2.83 -5.44
CA VAL A 187 -4.31 -1.56 -4.97
C VAL A 187 -3.52 -0.41 -5.56
N THR A 188 -4.19 0.51 -6.25
CA THR A 188 -3.60 1.68 -6.89
C THR A 188 -4.29 2.95 -6.38
N PRO A 189 -3.98 3.42 -5.16
CA PRO A 189 -4.69 4.53 -4.53
C PRO A 189 -4.49 5.85 -5.27
N ASP A 190 -3.31 6.06 -5.85
CA ASP A 190 -2.99 7.22 -6.70
C ASP A 190 -2.86 6.76 -8.15
N PHE A 191 -3.96 6.80 -8.87
CA PHE A 191 -4.08 6.33 -10.25
C PHE A 191 -3.04 6.95 -11.21
N TRP A 192 -2.53 8.14 -10.91
CA TRP A 192 -1.63 8.87 -11.81
C TRP A 192 -0.14 8.61 -11.57
N ASN A 193 0.24 8.04 -10.43
CA ASN A 193 1.64 8.02 -9.99
C ASN A 193 2.16 6.67 -9.47
N SER A 194 1.41 5.57 -9.51
CA SER A 194 1.85 4.38 -8.80
C SER A 194 1.89 3.09 -9.61
N ASP A 195 3.02 2.42 -9.52
CA ASP A 195 3.05 0.97 -9.58
C ASP A 195 2.18 0.46 -8.42
N GLY A 196 1.07 -0.22 -8.68
CA GLY A 196 0.14 -0.68 -7.64
C GLY A 196 0.83 -1.50 -6.53
N ILE A 197 0.19 -1.59 -5.38
CA ILE A 197 0.59 -2.38 -4.24
C ILE A 197 -0.13 -3.71 -4.32
N ILE A 198 0.59 -4.83 -4.24
CA ILE A 198 -0.02 -6.15 -4.33
C ILE A 198 -0.18 -6.73 -2.92
N PHE A 199 -1.40 -7.13 -2.59
CA PHE A 199 -1.71 -7.92 -1.40
C PHE A 199 -2.20 -9.30 -1.82
N LYS A 200 -1.91 -10.31 -0.98
CA LYS A 200 -2.36 -11.67 -1.18
C LYS A 200 -2.94 -12.25 0.11
N ALA A 201 -3.88 -13.16 -0.05
CA ALA A 201 -4.43 -13.94 1.04
C ALA A 201 -4.75 -15.36 0.57
N THR A 202 -4.77 -16.30 1.50
CA THR A 202 -5.26 -17.67 1.26
C THR A 202 -6.67 -17.84 1.81
N SER A 203 -7.40 -18.81 1.28
CA SER A 203 -8.75 -19.16 1.79
C SER A 203 -8.74 -19.54 3.27
N GLU A 204 -7.63 -20.04 3.81
CA GLU A 204 -7.45 -20.37 5.24
C GLU A 204 -7.48 -19.12 6.14
N GLN A 205 -7.14 -17.95 5.60
CA GLN A 205 -7.18 -16.67 6.30
C GLN A 205 -8.58 -16.04 6.25
N ALA A 206 -9.47 -16.52 5.38
CA ALA A 206 -10.85 -16.03 5.22
C ALA A 206 -11.79 -16.70 6.24
N LYS A 207 -11.81 -16.18 7.46
CA LYS A 207 -12.63 -16.67 8.58
C LYS A 207 -13.88 -15.85 8.79
#